data_65dd85086f99f28ea58397b7c7bbd457
#
_entry.id   65dd85086f99f28ea58397b7c7bbd457
#
_cell.length_a   1.000
_cell.length_b   1.000
_cell.length_c   1.000
_cell.angle_alpha   90.00
_cell.angle_beta   90.00
_cell.angle_gamma   90.00
#
_symmetry.space_group_name_H-M   'P 1'
#
loop_
_entity.id
_entity.type
_entity.pdbx_description
1 polymer ?
#
loop_
_entity_poly.entity_id
_entity_poly.type
_entity_poly.pdbx_seq_one_letter_code
_entity_poly.pdbx_strand_id
1 'polypeptide(L)'
;MNDLYTVHLDYINGRLTKAAYDIAKACRSNGMKALPLSARGCPTDARFMQAVLSYKHSAQAVGLGYIGRNSLLLTYDFGPRVRLSCCLTEAKFKPLEKKAVTNICTDCSICIKGCPAGALQMPAKGEAYSINKFACASFRYAAGGCAECVRLCPASK
;
A
#
# COMPACT_ATOMS: atom_id res chain seq x y z
N MET A 1 2.43 -11.18 16.11
CA MET A 1 1.15 -10.63 15.58
C MET A 1 0.06 -11.59 15.98
N ASN A 2 -1.12 -11.11 16.39
CA ASN A 2 -2.20 -11.99 16.83
C ASN A 2 -2.71 -12.80 15.62
N ASP A 3 -2.91 -14.12 15.79
CA ASP A 3 -3.37 -15.04 14.75
C ASP A 3 -4.69 -14.58 14.11
N LEU A 4 -5.59 -14.00 14.91
CA LEU A 4 -6.84 -13.39 14.43
C LEU A 4 -6.59 -12.28 13.40
N TYR A 5 -5.58 -11.43 13.62
CA TYR A 5 -5.24 -10.37 12.65
C TYR A 5 -4.73 -10.97 11.33
N THR A 6 -3.92 -12.01 11.40
CA THR A 6 -3.39 -12.70 10.23
C THR A 6 -4.52 -13.34 9.42
N VAL A 7 -5.42 -14.07 10.08
CA VAL A 7 -6.58 -14.70 9.44
C VAL A 7 -7.48 -13.65 8.77
N HIS A 8 -7.76 -12.54 9.46
CA HIS A 8 -8.57 -11.46 8.90
C HIS A 8 -7.90 -10.80 7.70
N LEU A 9 -6.58 -10.56 7.78
CA LEU A 9 -5.80 -10.00 6.69
C LEU A 9 -5.80 -10.91 5.46
N ASP A 10 -5.69 -12.21 5.66
CA ASP A 10 -5.73 -13.20 4.59
C ASP A 10 -7.09 -13.26 3.92
N TYR A 11 -8.15 -13.18 4.67
CA TYR A 11 -9.52 -13.10 4.16
C TYR A 11 -9.72 -11.85 3.28
N ILE A 12 -9.32 -10.67 3.76
CA ILE A 12 -9.42 -9.42 2.98
C ILE A 12 -8.58 -9.50 1.70
N ASN A 13 -7.35 -10.00 1.79
CA ASN A 13 -6.48 -10.18 0.63
C ASN A 13 -7.09 -11.14 -0.41
N GLY A 14 -7.73 -12.22 0.05
CA GLY A 14 -8.45 -13.16 -0.81
C GLY A 14 -9.60 -12.50 -1.57
N ARG A 15 -10.42 -11.73 -0.86
CA ARG A 15 -11.54 -10.98 -1.47
C ARG A 15 -11.08 -9.95 -2.49
N LEU A 16 -10.03 -9.18 -2.19
CA LEU A 16 -9.48 -8.19 -3.10
C LEU A 16 -8.86 -8.84 -4.34
N THR A 17 -8.13 -9.94 -4.16
CA THR A 17 -7.56 -10.70 -5.28
C THR A 17 -8.66 -11.25 -6.18
N LYS A 18 -9.74 -11.79 -5.59
CA LYS A 18 -10.91 -12.23 -6.34
C LYS A 18 -11.56 -11.10 -7.12
N ALA A 19 -11.74 -9.93 -6.51
CA ALA A 19 -12.30 -8.77 -7.19
C ALA A 19 -11.45 -8.34 -8.41
N ALA A 20 -10.12 -8.31 -8.28
CA ALA A 20 -9.22 -8.03 -9.40
C ALA A 20 -9.35 -9.08 -10.51
N TYR A 21 -9.51 -10.37 -10.14
CA TYR A 21 -9.73 -11.45 -11.09
C TYR A 21 -11.08 -11.32 -11.82
N ASP A 22 -12.15 -10.99 -11.10
CA ASP A 22 -13.50 -10.82 -11.67
C ASP A 22 -13.52 -9.64 -12.68
N ILE A 23 -12.84 -8.53 -12.35
CA ILE A 23 -12.65 -7.40 -13.28
C ILE A 23 -11.88 -7.84 -14.53
N ALA A 24 -10.78 -8.56 -14.35
CA ALA A 24 -9.99 -9.04 -15.48
C ALA A 24 -10.78 -10.01 -16.36
N LYS A 25 -11.61 -10.87 -15.76
CA LYS A 25 -12.50 -11.77 -16.48
C LYS A 25 -13.52 -10.98 -17.31
N ALA A 26 -14.16 -9.97 -16.72
CA ALA A 26 -15.10 -9.11 -17.44
C ALA A 26 -14.43 -8.36 -18.62
N CYS A 27 -13.23 -7.81 -18.43
CA CYS A 27 -12.48 -7.18 -19.51
C CYS A 27 -12.20 -8.16 -20.65
N ARG A 28 -11.71 -9.36 -20.33
CA ARG A 28 -11.41 -10.38 -21.33
C ARG A 28 -12.64 -10.87 -22.07
N SER A 29 -13.78 -11.01 -21.39
CA SER A 29 -15.06 -11.35 -22.05
C SER A 29 -15.53 -10.28 -23.04
N ASN A 30 -15.02 -9.07 -22.95
CA ASN A 30 -15.26 -7.96 -23.88
C ASN A 30 -14.10 -7.73 -24.86
N GLY A 31 -13.25 -8.73 -25.08
CA GLY A 31 -12.14 -8.71 -26.03
C GLY A 31 -10.93 -7.86 -25.63
N MET A 32 -10.85 -7.39 -24.41
CA MET A 32 -9.74 -6.57 -23.90
C MET A 32 -8.73 -7.41 -23.14
N LYS A 33 -7.43 -7.13 -23.31
CA LYS A 33 -6.41 -7.75 -22.47
C LYS A 33 -6.54 -7.24 -21.04
N ALA A 34 -6.37 -8.16 -20.09
CA ALA A 34 -6.40 -7.82 -18.67
C ALA A 34 -5.58 -8.82 -17.84
N LEU A 35 -4.84 -8.30 -16.86
CA LEU A 35 -4.00 -9.06 -15.93
C LEU A 35 -4.35 -8.68 -14.49
N PRO A 36 -4.96 -9.60 -13.71
CA PRO A 36 -5.21 -9.35 -12.30
C PRO A 36 -3.92 -9.50 -11.51
N LEU A 37 -3.71 -8.64 -10.54
CA LEU A 37 -2.57 -8.67 -9.62
C LEU A 37 -3.06 -8.88 -8.18
N SER A 38 -2.36 -9.74 -7.45
CA SER A 38 -2.77 -10.15 -6.10
C SER A 38 -2.68 -9.01 -5.09
N ALA A 39 -3.62 -8.96 -4.13
CA ALA A 39 -3.53 -8.06 -2.97
C ALA A 39 -2.36 -8.39 -2.02
N ARG A 40 -1.75 -9.57 -2.14
CA ARG A 40 -0.53 -9.93 -1.39
C ARG A 40 0.72 -9.27 -1.94
N GLY A 41 0.68 -8.71 -3.13
CA GLY A 41 1.75 -7.98 -3.78
C GLY A 41 1.87 -8.27 -5.27
N CYS A 42 2.58 -7.41 -5.94
CA CYS A 42 3.01 -7.56 -7.32
C CYS A 42 4.30 -8.40 -7.36
N PRO A 43 4.61 -9.09 -8.45
CA PRO A 43 5.91 -9.72 -8.65
C PRO A 43 7.05 -8.74 -8.33
N THR A 44 7.99 -9.20 -7.52
CA THR A 44 9.03 -8.36 -6.90
C THR A 44 10.41 -8.96 -7.16
N ASP A 45 11.36 -8.16 -7.58
CA ASP A 45 12.76 -8.53 -7.56
C ASP A 45 13.25 -8.51 -6.10
N ALA A 46 13.55 -9.68 -5.57
CA ALA A 46 13.95 -9.84 -4.16
C ALA A 46 15.27 -9.15 -3.83
N ARG A 47 16.19 -9.03 -4.80
CA ARG A 47 17.52 -8.41 -4.61
C ARG A 47 17.40 -6.93 -4.23
N PHE A 48 16.41 -6.25 -4.81
CA PHE A 48 16.19 -4.81 -4.62
C PHE A 48 14.90 -4.50 -3.89
N MET A 49 14.11 -5.53 -3.53
CA MET A 49 12.76 -5.39 -3.00
C MET A 49 11.92 -4.39 -3.83
N GLN A 50 12.02 -4.53 -5.15
CA GLN A 50 11.38 -3.65 -6.11
C GLN A 50 10.31 -4.40 -6.88
N ALA A 51 9.07 -3.97 -6.74
CA ALA A 51 7.94 -4.54 -7.47
C ALA A 51 7.86 -3.96 -8.89
N VAL A 52 7.38 -4.77 -9.84
CA VAL A 52 7.10 -4.34 -11.21
C VAL A 52 6.10 -3.17 -11.23
N LEU A 53 5.12 -3.18 -10.32
CA LEU A 53 4.15 -2.10 -10.14
C LEU A 53 4.00 -1.78 -8.66
N SER A 54 4.06 -0.51 -8.32
CA SER A 54 3.80 -0.04 -6.95
C SER A 54 2.34 0.39 -6.79
N TYR A 55 1.52 -0.43 -6.15
CA TYR A 55 0.10 -0.14 -5.91
C TYR A 55 -0.13 1.18 -5.19
N LYS A 56 0.70 1.54 -4.21
CA LYS A 56 0.56 2.79 -3.46
C LYS A 56 0.79 4.02 -4.35
N HIS A 57 1.79 3.97 -5.25
CA HIS A 57 2.05 5.07 -6.17
C HIS A 57 0.95 5.18 -7.24
N SER A 58 0.49 4.05 -7.77
CA SER A 58 -0.65 4.02 -8.69
C SER A 58 -1.92 4.58 -8.04
N ALA A 59 -2.20 4.20 -6.80
CA ALA A 59 -3.34 4.70 -6.04
C ALA A 59 -3.25 6.21 -5.76
N GLN A 60 -2.06 6.71 -5.44
CA GLN A 60 -1.82 8.15 -5.30
C GLN A 60 -2.03 8.89 -6.63
N ALA A 61 -1.54 8.35 -7.74
CA ALA A 61 -1.67 8.97 -9.06
C ALA A 61 -3.13 9.16 -9.48
N VAL A 62 -4.01 8.23 -9.10
CA VAL A 62 -5.46 8.31 -9.35
C VAL A 62 -6.25 9.05 -8.25
N GLY A 63 -5.58 9.61 -7.24
CA GLY A 63 -6.21 10.46 -6.23
C GLY A 63 -6.90 9.72 -5.08
N LEU A 64 -6.57 8.43 -4.83
CA LEU A 64 -7.13 7.67 -3.71
C LEU A 64 -6.54 8.08 -2.34
N GLY A 65 -5.50 8.88 -2.32
CA GLY A 65 -4.82 9.34 -1.13
C GLY A 65 -3.42 9.85 -1.45
N TYR A 66 -2.59 9.97 -0.44
CA TYR A 66 -1.18 10.35 -0.59
C TYR A 66 -0.26 9.40 0.17
N ILE A 67 1.02 9.40 -0.17
CA ILE A 67 1.99 8.55 0.51
C ILE A 67 2.54 9.32 1.71
N GLY A 68 2.33 8.75 2.90
CA GLY A 68 2.83 9.33 4.15
C GLY A 68 4.29 8.97 4.44
N ARG A 69 4.86 9.60 5.48
CA ARG A 69 6.24 9.34 5.96
C ARG A 69 6.47 7.88 6.38
N ASN A 70 5.40 7.14 6.68
CA ASN A 70 5.45 5.70 6.93
C ASN A 70 5.57 4.86 5.65
N SER A 71 5.76 5.48 4.49
CA SER A 71 5.83 4.81 3.18
C SER A 71 4.55 4.07 2.77
N LEU A 72 3.39 4.37 3.38
CA LEU A 72 2.10 3.78 3.07
C LEU A 72 1.18 4.79 2.40
N LEU A 73 0.20 4.29 1.63
CA LEU A 73 -0.90 5.11 1.17
C LEU A 73 -1.77 5.50 2.37
N LEU A 74 -2.04 6.78 2.51
CA LEU A 74 -2.99 7.34 3.48
C LEU A 74 -4.24 7.77 2.72
N THR A 75 -5.34 7.06 2.94
CA THR A 75 -6.65 7.41 2.37
C THR A 75 -7.43 8.31 3.34
N TYR A 76 -8.45 8.99 2.84
CA TYR A 76 -9.26 9.92 3.65
C TYR A 76 -10.03 9.21 4.77
N ASP A 77 -10.61 8.05 4.42
CA ASP A 77 -11.56 7.39 5.31
C ASP A 77 -10.87 6.44 6.28
N PHE A 78 -9.74 5.82 5.86
CA PHE A 78 -9.10 4.73 6.61
C PHE A 78 -7.63 5.00 6.95
N GLY A 79 -7.09 6.16 6.55
CA GLY A 79 -5.67 6.45 6.73
C GLY A 79 -4.79 5.35 6.10
N PRO A 80 -3.80 4.82 6.84
CA PRO A 80 -2.92 3.75 6.36
C PRO A 80 -3.54 2.34 6.44
N ARG A 81 -4.77 2.21 6.96
CA ARG A 81 -5.44 0.91 7.17
C ARG A 81 -6.15 0.43 5.90
N VAL A 82 -5.45 0.44 4.79
CA VAL A 82 -5.99 0.00 3.49
C VAL A 82 -5.17 -1.14 2.90
N ARG A 83 -5.85 -1.99 2.14
CA ARG A 83 -5.24 -3.00 1.29
C ARG A 83 -5.58 -2.70 -0.15
N LEU A 84 -4.68 -3.00 -1.04
CA LEU A 84 -4.82 -2.71 -2.47
C LEU A 84 -4.62 -3.98 -3.28
N SER A 85 -5.38 -4.12 -4.35
CA SER A 85 -5.08 -5.00 -5.47
C SER A 85 -5.19 -4.19 -6.76
N CYS A 86 -4.79 -4.74 -7.86
CA CYS A 86 -4.77 -4.05 -9.14
C CYS A 86 -5.21 -4.99 -10.26
N CYS A 87 -5.81 -4.42 -11.28
CA CYS A 87 -5.99 -5.08 -12.57
C CYS A 87 -5.39 -4.18 -13.65
N LEU A 88 -4.40 -4.67 -14.38
CA LEU A 88 -3.87 -4.01 -15.56
C LEU A 88 -4.77 -4.38 -16.74
N THR A 89 -5.22 -3.41 -17.52
CA THR A 89 -6.14 -3.66 -18.63
C THR A 89 -6.04 -2.60 -19.72
N GLU A 90 -6.43 -2.96 -20.94
CA GLU A 90 -6.60 -2.05 -22.08
C GLU A 90 -7.92 -1.25 -22.00
N ALA A 91 -8.81 -1.61 -21.06
CA ALA A 91 -10.07 -0.90 -20.87
C ALA A 91 -9.84 0.57 -20.48
N LYS A 92 -10.56 1.47 -21.14
CA LYS A 92 -10.51 2.89 -20.84
C LYS A 92 -11.55 3.23 -19.77
N PHE A 93 -11.11 3.74 -18.65
CA PHE A 93 -11.97 4.23 -17.58
C PHE A 93 -11.92 5.75 -17.51
N LYS A 94 -13.03 6.36 -17.09
CA LYS A 94 -13.01 7.77 -16.72
C LYS A 94 -12.13 7.96 -15.48
N PRO A 95 -11.19 8.90 -15.47
CA PRO A 95 -10.44 9.22 -14.27
C PRO A 95 -11.37 9.58 -13.11
N LEU A 96 -11.02 9.16 -11.90
CA LEU A 96 -11.70 9.66 -10.71
C LEU A 96 -11.39 11.15 -10.52
N GLU A 97 -12.38 11.90 -10.06
CA GLU A 97 -12.13 13.26 -9.59
C GLU A 97 -11.18 13.23 -8.40
N LYS A 98 -10.04 13.91 -8.53
CA LYS A 98 -9.05 13.97 -7.45
C LYS A 98 -9.60 14.84 -6.33
N LYS A 99 -9.84 14.24 -5.17
CA LYS A 99 -10.12 15.00 -3.95
C LYS A 99 -8.86 15.73 -3.49
N ALA A 100 -8.99 16.98 -3.08
CA ALA A 100 -7.86 17.69 -2.46
C ALA A 100 -7.42 16.95 -1.19
N VAL A 101 -6.14 16.65 -1.09
CA VAL A 101 -5.58 15.90 0.05
C VAL A 101 -4.81 16.85 0.95
N THR A 102 -5.24 17.01 2.19
CA THR A 102 -4.42 17.67 3.20
C THR A 102 -3.35 16.70 3.69
N ASN A 103 -2.09 17.05 3.47
CA ASN A 103 -0.98 16.24 3.94
C ASN A 103 -0.77 16.47 5.45
N ILE A 104 -1.24 15.53 6.27
CA ILE A 104 -1.08 15.57 7.73
C ILE A 104 0.33 15.21 8.21
N CYS A 105 1.21 14.78 7.30
CA CYS A 105 2.58 14.37 7.65
C CYS A 105 3.56 15.55 7.76
N THR A 106 3.16 16.80 7.43
CA THR A 106 4.09 17.95 7.31
C THR A 106 4.97 18.12 8.55
N ASP A 107 4.39 18.10 9.75
CA ASP A 107 5.11 18.24 11.01
C ASP A 107 5.08 16.99 11.89
N CYS A 108 4.55 15.88 11.35
CA CYS A 108 4.42 14.62 12.06
C CYS A 108 5.63 13.71 11.82
N SER A 109 6.20 13.16 12.88
CA SER A 109 7.31 12.17 12.83
C SER A 109 7.05 10.95 13.71
N ILE A 110 5.82 10.73 14.15
CA ILE A 110 5.46 9.68 15.12
C ILE A 110 5.85 8.29 14.61
N CYS A 111 5.54 7.97 13.35
CA CYS A 111 5.89 6.68 12.75
C CYS A 111 7.41 6.48 12.60
N ILE A 112 8.17 7.56 12.41
CA ILE A 112 9.64 7.50 12.32
C ILE A 112 10.22 7.18 13.70
N LYS A 113 9.81 7.96 14.73
CA LYS A 113 10.27 7.77 16.11
C LYS A 113 9.85 6.43 16.71
N GLY A 114 8.67 5.94 16.33
CA GLY A 114 8.11 4.68 16.82
C GLY A 114 8.48 3.44 15.98
N CYS A 115 9.35 3.57 14.97
CA CYS A 115 9.74 2.44 14.15
C CYS A 115 10.73 1.52 14.90
N PRO A 116 10.34 0.29 15.31
CA PRO A 116 11.22 -0.56 16.10
C PRO A 116 12.44 -1.07 15.32
N ALA A 117 12.37 -1.04 13.99
CA ALA A 117 13.47 -1.42 13.11
C ALA A 117 14.40 -0.23 12.74
N GLY A 118 14.07 1.01 13.18
CA GLY A 118 14.76 2.22 12.71
C GLY A 118 14.72 2.40 11.18
N ALA A 119 13.79 1.72 10.52
CA ALA A 119 13.73 1.63 9.07
C ALA A 119 13.16 2.89 8.40
N LEU A 120 12.37 3.69 9.12
CA LEU A 120 11.80 4.94 8.63
C LEU A 120 12.69 6.10 9.04
N GLN A 121 12.98 6.98 8.10
CA GLN A 121 13.83 8.16 8.30
C GLN A 121 13.14 9.41 7.82
N MET A 122 13.63 10.58 8.22
CA MET A 122 13.17 11.84 7.67
C MET A 122 13.49 11.88 6.18
N PRO A 123 12.49 12.17 5.33
CA PRO A 123 12.73 12.26 3.90
C PRO A 123 13.58 13.49 3.56
N ALA A 124 14.33 13.40 2.49
CA ALA A 124 15.00 14.56 1.91
C ALA A 124 13.97 15.59 1.40
N LYS A 125 14.44 16.83 1.18
CA LYS A 125 13.57 17.90 0.66
C LYS A 125 12.99 17.50 -0.69
N GLY A 126 11.67 17.51 -0.78
CA GLY A 126 10.93 17.12 -2.00
C GLY A 126 10.52 15.65 -2.05
N GLU A 127 10.99 14.82 -1.13
CA GLU A 127 10.58 13.42 -1.03
C GLU A 127 9.41 13.25 -0.04
N ALA A 128 8.51 12.30 -0.33
CA ALA A 128 7.38 12.00 0.53
C ALA A 128 7.77 11.15 1.74
N TYR A 129 8.76 10.27 1.59
CA TYR A 129 9.22 9.32 2.62
C TYR A 129 10.64 8.82 2.33
N SER A 130 11.30 8.35 3.39
CA SER A 130 12.56 7.60 3.31
C SER A 130 12.43 6.31 4.12
N ILE A 131 12.77 5.17 3.52
CA ILE A 131 12.65 3.85 4.14
C ILE A 131 13.78 2.90 3.73
N ASN A 132 14.44 2.32 4.73
CA ASN A 132 15.28 1.15 4.52
C ASN A 132 14.38 -0.11 4.45
N LYS A 133 14.08 -0.54 3.22
CA LYS A 133 13.20 -1.69 2.95
C LYS A 133 13.71 -2.99 3.56
N PHE A 134 15.03 -3.19 3.54
CA PHE A 134 15.65 -4.41 4.07
C PHE A 134 15.55 -4.47 5.60
N ALA A 135 15.86 -3.38 6.30
CA ALA A 135 15.70 -3.32 7.75
C ALA A 135 14.23 -3.56 8.17
N CYS A 136 13.29 -2.93 7.48
CA CYS A 136 11.85 -3.15 7.72
C CYS A 136 11.45 -4.62 7.50
N ALA A 137 11.89 -5.24 6.41
CA ALA A 137 11.54 -6.62 6.08
C ALA A 137 12.17 -7.62 7.07
N SER A 138 13.44 -7.45 7.42
CA SER A 138 14.15 -8.31 8.37
C SER A 138 13.48 -8.28 9.75
N PHE A 139 13.14 -7.09 10.25
CA PHE A 139 12.44 -6.96 11.52
C PHE A 139 11.04 -7.61 11.46
N ARG A 140 10.28 -7.36 10.40
CA ARG A 140 8.95 -7.97 10.22
C ARG A 140 9.01 -9.50 10.20
N TYR A 141 10.02 -10.05 9.55
CA TYR A 141 10.23 -11.50 9.51
C TYR A 141 10.55 -12.05 10.89
N ALA A 142 11.54 -11.48 11.58
CA ALA A 142 11.99 -11.94 12.89
C ALA A 142 10.90 -11.80 13.98
N ALA A 143 10.07 -10.76 13.90
CA ALA A 143 9.00 -10.50 14.87
C ALA A 143 7.67 -11.17 14.51
N GLY A 144 7.61 -12.04 13.50
CA GLY A 144 6.36 -12.64 13.02
C GLY A 144 5.34 -11.61 12.50
N GLY A 145 5.80 -10.41 12.13
CA GLY A 145 5.00 -9.30 11.62
C GLY A 145 5.24 -7.99 12.36
N CYS A 146 4.90 -6.88 11.72
CA CYS A 146 4.97 -5.55 12.33
C CYS A 146 3.97 -4.61 11.65
N ALA A 147 3.23 -3.83 12.45
CA ALA A 147 2.28 -2.82 12.01
C ALA A 147 2.37 -1.52 12.83
N GLU A 148 3.49 -1.28 13.52
CA GLU A 148 3.64 -0.13 14.43
C GLU A 148 3.43 1.22 13.72
N CYS A 149 3.98 1.40 12.54
CA CYS A 149 3.78 2.63 11.76
C CYS A 149 2.31 2.84 11.31
N VAL A 150 1.51 1.77 11.25
CA VAL A 150 0.06 1.87 11.03
C VAL A 150 -0.65 2.19 12.34
N ARG A 151 -0.33 1.47 13.42
CA ARG A 151 -0.96 1.63 14.74
C ARG A 151 -0.77 3.03 15.31
N LEU A 152 0.44 3.57 15.19
CA LEU A 152 0.82 4.88 15.73
C LEU A 152 0.38 6.06 14.87
N CYS A 153 -0.07 5.83 13.63
CA CYS A 153 -0.42 6.89 12.71
C CYS A 153 -1.69 7.62 13.18
N PRO A 154 -1.67 8.96 13.36
CA PRO A 154 -2.88 9.71 13.75
C PRO A 154 -4.01 9.65 12.72
N ALA A 155 -3.68 9.33 11.45
CA ALA A 155 -4.67 9.11 10.39
C ALA A 155 -5.35 7.73 10.47
N SER A 156 -4.92 6.85 11.35
CA SER A 156 -5.56 5.55 11.57
C SER A 156 -6.89 5.75 12.30
N LYS A 157 -7.98 5.59 11.57
CA LYS A 157 -9.36 5.66 12.11
C LYS A 157 -9.88 4.26 12.40
#